data_c974bfe14087e3d7f4563cf4987fa38a
#
_entry.id   c974bfe14087e3d7f4563cf4987fa38a
#
_cell.length_a   1.000
_cell.length_b   1.000
_cell.length_c   1.000
_cell.angle_alpha   90.00
_cell.angle_beta   90.00
_cell.angle_gamma   90.00
#
_symmetry.space_group_name_H-M   'P 1'
#
loop_
_entity.id
_entity.type
_entity.pdbx_description
1 polymer ?
#
loop_
_entity_poly.entity_id
_entity_poly.type
_entity_poly.pdbx_seq_one_letter_code
_entity_poly.pdbx_strand_id
1 'polypeptide(L)'
;MLVVTTEGVAGHHVRQTLGQCFGVVVRSRGLGGNIMAGLRSIVGGEIREYTQLLEEARRHAVDRMVENATLMGGNAIIMMRFDSAEIGQTMSEIVAYGTAVVLEPG
;
A
#
# COMPACT_ATOMS: atom_id res chain seq x y z
N MET A 1 -1.08 -2.63 -14.06
CA MET A 1 -2.48 -2.47 -13.58
C MET A 1 -2.70 -1.05 -13.09
N LEU A 2 -3.82 -0.45 -13.43
CA LEU A 2 -4.19 0.88 -12.93
C LEU A 2 -4.70 0.79 -11.49
N VAL A 3 -4.13 1.60 -10.61
CA VAL A 3 -4.54 1.69 -9.20
C VAL A 3 -4.88 3.14 -8.92
N VAL A 4 -6.10 3.40 -8.49
CA VAL A 4 -6.58 4.76 -8.19
C VAL A 4 -7.25 4.82 -6.82
N THR A 5 -7.26 6.01 -6.25
CA THR A 5 -7.94 6.26 -4.97
C THR A 5 -9.37 6.74 -5.16
N THR A 6 -9.75 7.05 -6.40
CA THR A 6 -11.09 7.51 -6.77
C THR A 6 -12.04 6.32 -6.93
N GLU A 7 -13.34 6.60 -6.90
CA GLU A 7 -14.36 5.57 -7.11
C GLU A 7 -14.55 5.18 -8.57
N GLY A 8 -13.98 5.94 -9.49
CA GLY A 8 -14.05 5.65 -10.92
C GLY A 8 -12.82 6.16 -11.64
N VAL A 9 -12.74 5.84 -12.92
CA VAL A 9 -11.65 6.22 -13.81
C VAL A 9 -12.25 6.94 -15.02
N ALA A 10 -11.71 8.13 -15.29
CA ALA A 10 -12.17 8.94 -16.44
C ALA A 10 -12.05 8.15 -17.75
N GLY A 11 -13.08 8.23 -18.57
CA GLY A 11 -13.11 7.54 -19.86
C GLY A 11 -13.37 6.04 -19.79
N HIS A 12 -13.69 5.53 -18.60
CA HIS A 12 -13.94 4.10 -18.37
C HIS A 12 -15.19 3.90 -17.51
N HIS A 13 -15.76 2.71 -17.62
CA HIS A 13 -16.80 2.29 -16.69
C HIS A 13 -16.46 0.92 -16.11
N VAL A 14 -17.00 0.64 -14.94
CA VAL A 14 -16.82 -0.66 -14.28
C VAL A 14 -17.79 -1.65 -14.90
N ARG A 15 -17.23 -2.64 -15.63
CA ARG A 15 -18.02 -3.74 -16.19
C ARG A 15 -18.36 -4.77 -15.12
N GLN A 16 -17.41 -5.04 -14.23
CA GLN A 16 -17.58 -6.06 -13.20
C GLN A 16 -16.83 -5.66 -11.94
N THR A 17 -17.50 -5.76 -10.80
CA THR A 17 -16.88 -5.60 -9.50
C THR A 17 -16.51 -6.98 -8.96
N LEU A 18 -15.23 -7.21 -8.72
CA LEU A 18 -14.73 -8.52 -8.28
C LEU A 18 -14.69 -8.66 -6.77
N GLY A 19 -14.55 -7.54 -6.06
CA GLY A 19 -14.51 -7.52 -4.62
C GLY A 19 -13.25 -6.88 -4.07
N GLN A 20 -13.09 -6.96 -2.76
CA GLN A 20 -11.96 -6.35 -2.10
C GLN A 20 -10.68 -7.13 -2.37
N CYS A 21 -9.58 -6.39 -2.48
CA CYS A 21 -8.25 -6.95 -2.58
C CYS A 21 -7.34 -6.19 -1.62
N PHE A 22 -6.30 -6.85 -1.15
CA PHE A 22 -5.36 -6.21 -0.26
C PHE A 22 -3.99 -6.86 -0.39
N GLY A 23 -2.97 -6.11 0.05
CA GLY A 23 -1.61 -6.58 0.19
C GLY A 23 -1.07 -6.15 1.54
N VAL A 24 -0.45 -7.07 2.25
CA VAL A 24 0.03 -6.84 3.61
C VAL A 24 1.55 -6.99 3.64
N VAL A 25 2.20 -6.05 4.31
CA VAL A 25 3.64 -6.11 4.60
C VAL A 25 3.82 -5.96 6.10
N VAL A 26 4.59 -6.85 6.69
CA VAL A 26 4.97 -6.77 8.10
C VAL A 26 6.46 -6.50 8.16
N ARG A 27 6.85 -5.46 8.89
CA ARG A 27 8.24 -5.06 9.07
C ARG A 27 8.62 -5.15 10.55
N SER A 28 9.83 -5.64 10.80
CA SER A 28 10.39 -5.69 12.14
C SER A 28 10.91 -4.31 12.55
N ARG A 29 10.58 -3.90 13.76
CA ARG A 29 11.12 -2.67 14.35
C ARG A 29 12.56 -2.82 14.83
N GLY A 30 13.09 -4.03 14.85
CA GLY A 30 14.49 -4.27 15.19
C GLY A 30 15.45 -3.49 14.31
N LEU A 31 15.12 -3.38 13.01
CA LEU A 31 15.84 -2.50 12.08
C LEU A 31 15.53 -1.03 12.35
N GLY A 32 14.36 -0.73 12.90
CA GLY A 32 13.96 0.62 13.27
C GLY A 32 14.64 1.14 14.53
N GLY A 33 15.17 0.27 15.40
CA GLY A 33 15.87 0.69 16.60
C GLY A 33 17.11 1.53 16.30
N ASN A 34 17.90 1.15 15.31
CA ASN A 34 19.06 1.93 14.89
C ASN A 34 18.66 3.21 14.17
N ILE A 35 17.57 3.17 13.43
CA ILE A 35 17.01 4.34 12.75
C ILE A 35 16.49 5.32 13.78
N MET A 36 15.79 4.84 14.80
CA MET A 36 15.26 5.67 15.88
C MET A 36 16.38 6.33 16.71
N ALA A 37 17.48 5.64 16.91
CA ALA A 37 18.66 6.22 17.56
C ALA A 37 19.28 7.34 16.73
N GLY A 38 19.31 7.15 15.40
CA GLY A 38 19.71 8.20 14.47
C GLY A 38 18.76 9.39 14.46
N LEU A 39 17.46 9.12 14.59
CA LEU A 39 16.41 10.13 14.65
C LEU A 39 16.53 11.06 15.82
N ARG A 40 16.94 10.56 16.97
CA ARG A 40 17.09 11.36 18.20
C ARG A 40 18.22 12.37 18.11
N SER A 41 19.16 12.16 17.21
CA SER A 41 20.29 13.08 16.99
C SER A 41 19.99 14.16 15.96
N ILE A 42 18.84 14.09 15.26
CA ILE A 42 18.46 15.05 14.24
C ILE A 42 17.41 16.00 14.80
N VAL A 43 17.74 17.29 14.77
CA VAL A 43 16.82 18.34 15.21
C VAL A 43 16.24 19.00 13.98
N GLY A 44 15.01 18.62 13.63
CA GLY A 44 14.28 19.14 12.47
C GLY A 44 14.72 18.52 11.16
N GLY A 45 13.88 18.65 10.14
CA GLY A 45 14.14 18.19 8.79
C GLY A 45 13.69 16.76 8.49
N GLU A 46 13.83 16.37 7.23
CA GLU A 46 13.44 15.06 6.73
C GLU A 46 14.53 14.03 7.00
N ILE A 47 14.10 12.84 7.36
CA ILE A 47 15.00 11.70 7.56
C ILE A 47 14.85 10.78 6.36
N ARG A 48 15.77 10.91 5.41
CA ARG A 48 15.68 10.25 4.11
C ARG A 48 15.63 8.74 4.20
N GLU A 49 16.47 8.14 5.04
CA GLU A 49 16.52 6.68 5.19
C GLU A 49 15.20 6.12 5.70
N TYR A 50 14.57 6.83 6.61
CA TYR A 50 13.27 6.44 7.16
C TYR A 50 12.17 6.61 6.13
N THR A 51 12.19 7.72 5.40
CA THR A 51 11.25 7.97 4.31
C THR A 51 11.32 6.88 3.25
N GLN A 52 12.55 6.50 2.84
CA GLN A 52 12.76 5.44 1.86
C GLN A 52 12.21 4.10 2.32
N LEU A 53 12.41 3.75 3.59
CA LEU A 53 11.89 2.51 4.16
C LEU A 53 10.36 2.48 4.13
N LEU A 54 9.72 3.59 4.47
CA LEU A 54 8.27 3.69 4.44
C LEU A 54 7.72 3.62 3.02
N GLU A 55 8.38 4.30 2.08
CA GLU A 55 7.99 4.25 0.67
C GLU A 55 8.12 2.85 0.10
N GLU A 56 9.20 2.14 0.41
CA GLU A 56 9.39 0.75 -0.02
C GLU A 56 8.33 -0.17 0.56
N ALA A 57 8.03 -0.04 1.85
CA ALA A 57 7.02 -0.86 2.48
C ALA A 57 5.64 -0.64 1.85
N ARG A 58 5.30 0.60 1.54
CA ARG A 58 4.05 0.94 0.86
C ARG A 58 4.02 0.38 -0.56
N ARG A 59 5.14 0.49 -1.28
CA ARG A 59 5.25 -0.07 -2.63
C ARG A 59 5.06 -1.58 -2.63
N HIS A 60 5.69 -2.28 -1.70
CA HIS A 60 5.53 -3.73 -1.56
C HIS A 60 4.07 -4.10 -1.25
N ALA A 61 3.40 -3.32 -0.39
CA ALA A 61 2.00 -3.57 -0.08
C ALA A 61 1.11 -3.41 -1.33
N VAL A 62 1.36 -2.37 -2.13
CA VAL A 62 0.65 -2.16 -3.39
C VAL A 62 0.92 -3.30 -4.38
N ASP A 63 2.18 -3.71 -4.52
CA ASP A 63 2.54 -4.80 -5.44
C ASP A 63 1.82 -6.10 -5.08
N ARG A 64 1.73 -6.42 -3.81
CA ARG A 64 0.99 -7.59 -3.33
C ARG A 64 -0.51 -7.48 -3.57
N MET A 65 -1.07 -6.29 -3.36
CA MET A 65 -2.47 -6.01 -3.65
C MET A 65 -2.76 -6.20 -5.15
N VAL A 66 -1.89 -5.71 -6.01
CA VAL A 66 -1.99 -5.85 -7.48
C VAL A 66 -1.92 -7.32 -7.88
N GLU A 67 -0.99 -8.09 -7.30
CA GLU A 67 -0.93 -9.54 -7.53
C GLU A 67 -2.26 -10.22 -7.21
N ASN A 68 -2.81 -9.90 -6.04
CA ASN A 68 -4.07 -10.49 -5.60
C ASN A 68 -5.24 -10.08 -6.51
N ALA A 69 -5.32 -8.81 -6.90
CA ALA A 69 -6.33 -8.35 -7.84
C ALA A 69 -6.21 -9.02 -9.20
N THR A 70 -4.98 -9.25 -9.67
CA THR A 70 -4.72 -9.95 -10.94
C THR A 70 -5.22 -11.39 -10.87
N LEU A 71 -4.98 -12.08 -9.76
CA LEU A 71 -5.49 -13.44 -9.54
C LEU A 71 -7.01 -13.50 -9.49
N MET A 72 -7.66 -12.43 -9.08
CA MET A 72 -9.12 -12.31 -9.09
C MET A 72 -9.68 -12.06 -10.50
N GLY A 73 -8.83 -11.75 -11.48
CA GLY A 73 -9.24 -11.43 -12.84
C GLY A 73 -9.43 -9.94 -13.11
N GLY A 74 -9.00 -9.08 -12.19
CA GLY A 74 -9.14 -7.64 -12.32
C GLY A 74 -8.12 -7.02 -13.27
N ASN A 75 -8.46 -5.88 -13.83
CA ASN A 75 -7.54 -5.06 -14.61
C ASN A 75 -7.31 -3.68 -13.98
N ALA A 76 -7.98 -3.39 -12.88
CA ALA A 76 -7.80 -2.14 -12.15
C ALA A 76 -8.21 -2.33 -10.68
N ILE A 77 -7.73 -1.41 -9.86
CA ILE A 77 -8.11 -1.30 -8.45
C ILE A 77 -8.58 0.13 -8.21
N ILE A 78 -9.78 0.27 -7.70
CA ILE A 78 -10.38 1.56 -7.36
C ILE A 78 -10.51 1.69 -5.84
N MET A 79 -10.70 2.92 -5.36
CA MET A 79 -10.89 3.21 -3.93
C MET A 79 -9.75 2.71 -3.06
N MET A 80 -8.54 2.78 -3.58
CA MET A 80 -7.35 2.29 -2.87
C MET A 80 -7.03 3.16 -1.66
N ARG A 81 -6.70 2.51 -0.56
CA ARG A 81 -6.30 3.14 0.70
C ARG A 81 -5.16 2.36 1.33
N PHE A 82 -4.44 3.03 2.20
CA PHE A 82 -3.50 2.39 3.11
C PHE A 82 -4.03 2.43 4.53
N ASP A 83 -3.67 1.42 5.28
CA ASP A 83 -3.81 1.42 6.73
C ASP A 83 -2.52 0.87 7.33
N SER A 84 -2.23 1.26 8.55
CA SER A 84 -1.05 0.78 9.25
C SER A 84 -1.37 0.53 10.71
N ALA A 85 -0.76 -0.49 11.27
CA ALA A 85 -0.95 -0.86 12.65
C ALA A 85 0.36 -1.33 13.27
N GLU A 86 0.47 -1.19 14.56
CA GLU A 86 1.57 -1.75 15.32
C GLU A 86 1.19 -3.14 15.82
N ILE A 87 2.07 -4.11 15.58
CA ILE A 87 1.89 -5.48 16.05
C ILE A 87 2.91 -5.70 17.18
N GLY A 88 2.43 -5.65 18.41
CA GLY A 88 3.32 -5.73 19.58
C GLY A 88 4.26 -4.54 19.60
N GLN A 89 5.43 -4.73 20.24
CA GLN A 89 6.42 -3.66 20.40
C GLN A 89 7.50 -3.67 19.30
N THR A 90 7.54 -4.71 18.47
CA THR A 90 8.67 -4.96 17.57
C THR A 90 8.30 -5.00 16.10
N MET A 91 7.01 -4.96 15.76
CA MET A 91 6.56 -5.09 14.37
C MET A 91 5.55 -4.03 13.99
N SER A 92 5.54 -3.67 12.71
CA SER A 92 4.54 -2.79 12.12
C SER A 92 3.94 -3.46 10.90
N GLU A 93 2.64 -3.30 10.72
CA GLU A 93 1.91 -3.77 9.56
C GLU A 93 1.53 -2.59 8.68
N ILE A 94 1.69 -2.77 7.37
CA ILE A 94 1.15 -1.85 6.39
C ILE A 94 0.27 -2.67 5.45
N VAL A 95 -0.97 -2.24 5.28
CA VAL A 95 -1.90 -2.87 4.35
C VAL A 95 -2.33 -1.87 3.30
N ALA A 96 -2.26 -2.26 2.03
CA ALA A 96 -2.90 -1.57 0.93
C ALA A 96 -4.16 -2.34 0.57
N TYR A 97 -5.29 -1.67 0.42
CA TYR A 97 -6.54 -2.32 0.09
C TYR A 97 -7.37 -1.47 -0.86
N GLY A 98 -8.28 -2.11 -1.54
CA GLY A 98 -9.16 -1.46 -2.49
C GLY A 98 -10.14 -2.45 -3.08
N THR A 99 -10.78 -2.06 -4.16
CA THR A 99 -11.73 -2.91 -4.86
C THR A 99 -11.18 -3.29 -6.22
N ALA A 100 -11.01 -4.58 -6.45
CA ALA A 100 -10.62 -5.10 -7.75
C ALA A 100 -11.83 -5.07 -8.69
N VAL A 101 -11.61 -4.53 -9.88
CA VAL A 101 -12.67 -4.37 -10.88
C VAL A 101 -12.15 -4.73 -12.26
N VAL A 102 -13.07 -4.94 -13.17
CA VAL A 102 -12.79 -4.97 -14.61
C VAL A 102 -13.37 -3.69 -15.21
N LEU A 103 -12.47 -2.85 -15.73
CA LEU A 103 -12.84 -1.62 -16.42
C LEU A 103 -12.91 -1.85 -17.93
N GLU A 104 -13.83 -1.15 -18.57
CA GLU A 104 -13.93 -1.05 -20.03
C GLU A 104 -13.95 0.40 -20.43
N PRO A 105 -13.44 0.73 -21.66
CA PRO A 105 -13.60 2.07 -22.21
C PRO A 105 -15.08 2.45 -22.35
N GLY A 106 -15.39 3.71 -22.10
CA GLY A 106 -16.78 4.17 -22.27
C GLY A 106 -17.21 5.32 -21.38
#